data_ad0a9cbec3484c26905946a6e6d2861d
#
_entry.id   ad0a9cbec3484c26905946a6e6d2861d
#
_cell.length_a   1.000
_cell.length_b   1.000
_cell.length_c   1.000
_cell.angle_alpha   90.00
_cell.angle_beta   90.00
_cell.angle_gamma   90.00
#
_symmetry.space_group_name_H-M   'P 1'
#
loop_
_entity.id
_entity.type
_entity.pdbx_description
1 polymer ?
#
loop_
_entity_poly.entity_id
_entity_poly.type
_entity_poly.pdbx_seq_one_letter_code
_entity_poly.pdbx_strand_id
1 'polypeptide(L)'
;MVLTQKTNMGIQAHLSFLVSYSKRVKAPGMQKGGTRMETLSGRLAAFTAGLTYKSLPPEVVQKAKQCLMDILGAGLAGSKTPEALAAKRLAQKLSQKKEATLLTAKEKVGVLEAALANGIMSHALELDDGNRYAMGHPGVGVIPAVLALAEKEKAKGKDVISAIVAGYEVFGRVGAGGNPSHFNRGFHTTGTCGTFAAAAAAGKLLRLDEPKMVSALGIAGSQAAGLFAFLADGTMTKTLHAGKAAQNGILSAYLAKEGFTGPAYILEDERGFYRAFADTFDPDRVVY
;
A
#
# COMPACT_ATOMS: atom_id res chain seq x y z
N MET A 1 31.10 6.82 10.72
CA MET A 1 29.90 6.06 11.03
C MET A 1 29.05 6.75 12.13
N VAL A 2 28.81 8.06 12.04
CA VAL A 2 28.03 8.84 13.05
C VAL A 2 27.17 9.96 12.40
N LEU A 3 27.05 10.04 11.09
CA LEU A 3 26.31 11.13 10.41
C LEU A 3 24.91 10.75 9.88
N THR A 4 24.46 9.51 10.06
CA THR A 4 23.19 9.00 9.51
C THR A 4 21.99 9.08 10.48
N GLN A 5 22.18 9.41 11.74
CA GLN A 5 21.08 9.40 12.73
C GLN A 5 20.28 10.71 12.84
N LYS A 6 20.84 11.85 12.46
CA LYS A 6 20.14 13.16 12.67
C LYS A 6 19.14 13.55 11.57
N THR A 7 19.32 13.06 10.35
CA THR A 7 18.41 13.36 9.22
C THR A 7 17.14 12.50 9.22
N ASN A 8 17.19 11.29 9.80
CA ASN A 8 16.04 10.38 9.86
C ASN A 8 14.99 10.76 10.93
N MET A 9 15.37 11.50 11.98
CA MET A 9 14.43 11.91 13.04
C MET A 9 13.40 12.95 12.58
N GLY A 10 13.73 13.82 11.63
CA GLY A 10 12.82 14.84 11.11
C GLY A 10 11.70 14.27 10.23
N ILE A 11 12.00 13.27 9.42
CA ILE A 11 11.03 12.62 8.51
C ILE A 11 10.11 11.66 9.28
N GLN A 12 10.64 10.95 10.29
CA GLN A 12 9.86 10.01 11.10
C GLN A 12 8.82 10.69 12.02
N ALA A 13 9.10 11.89 12.52
CA ALA A 13 8.18 12.64 13.37
C ALA A 13 6.92 13.10 12.61
N HIS A 14 7.01 13.27 11.29
CA HIS A 14 5.89 13.73 10.46
C HIS A 14 4.95 12.61 9.96
N LEU A 15 5.42 11.34 9.93
CA LEU A 15 4.55 10.21 9.54
C LEU A 15 3.56 9.80 10.64
N SER A 16 3.89 10.07 11.91
CA SER A 16 2.94 9.91 13.02
C SER A 16 1.72 10.84 12.93
N PHE A 17 1.78 11.86 12.06
CA PHE A 17 0.69 12.82 11.87
C PHE A 17 -0.47 12.26 11.02
N LEU A 18 -0.20 11.44 10.01
CA LEU A 18 -1.25 10.78 9.22
C LEU A 18 -2.05 9.80 10.09
N VAL A 19 -1.38 9.05 10.96
CA VAL A 19 -2.03 8.16 11.94
C VAL A 19 -2.83 8.95 12.99
N SER A 20 -2.39 10.17 13.37
CA SER A 20 -3.12 11.00 14.34
C SER A 20 -4.37 11.68 13.76
N TYR A 21 -4.41 11.87 12.42
CA TYR A 21 -5.59 12.43 11.75
C TYR A 21 -6.81 11.50 11.87
N SER A 22 -6.59 10.19 11.77
CA SER A 22 -7.66 9.21 11.89
C SER A 22 -8.38 9.22 13.24
N LYS A 23 -7.72 9.67 14.31
CA LYS A 23 -8.36 9.85 15.63
C LYS A 23 -9.43 10.95 15.67
N ARG A 24 -9.46 11.85 14.66
CA ARG A 24 -10.44 12.94 14.57
C ARG A 24 -11.64 12.62 13.68
N VAL A 25 -11.57 11.61 12.85
CA VAL A 25 -12.71 11.12 12.07
C VAL A 25 -13.43 10.08 12.92
N LYS A 26 -14.48 10.51 13.66
CA LYS A 26 -15.33 9.60 14.42
C LYS A 26 -15.95 8.57 13.48
N ALA A 27 -15.55 7.31 13.63
CA ALA A 27 -16.28 6.20 13.02
C ALA A 27 -17.66 6.08 13.69
N PRO A 28 -18.73 5.72 12.97
CA PRO A 28 -20.01 5.43 13.58
C PRO A 28 -19.89 4.30 14.61
N GLY A 29 -20.58 4.43 15.75
CA GLY A 29 -20.50 3.51 16.88
C GLY A 29 -20.85 2.06 16.53
N MET A 30 -20.16 1.13 17.19
CA MET A 30 -20.39 -0.32 17.07
C MET A 30 -21.72 -0.74 17.70
N GLN A 31 -22.54 -1.51 16.94
CA GLN A 31 -23.53 -2.43 17.50
C GLN A 31 -23.08 -3.88 17.26
N LYS A 32 -23.22 -4.74 18.30
CA LYS A 32 -22.92 -6.18 18.21
C LYS A 32 -24.04 -6.89 17.48
N GLY A 33 -23.84 -7.18 16.21
CA GLY A 33 -24.77 -7.93 15.38
C GLY A 33 -24.27 -7.96 13.93
N GLY A 34 -23.37 -8.94 13.64
CA GLY A 34 -22.43 -8.97 12.52
C GLY A 34 -23.00 -8.81 11.12
N THR A 35 -23.10 -7.61 10.61
CA THR A 35 -23.18 -7.38 9.18
C THR A 35 -21.77 -7.35 8.55
N ARG A 36 -21.65 -7.64 7.27
CA ARG A 36 -20.40 -7.64 6.49
C ARG A 36 -19.62 -6.31 6.61
N MET A 37 -20.28 -5.23 6.99
CA MET A 37 -19.75 -3.87 7.16
C MET A 37 -19.15 -3.60 8.54
N GLU A 38 -19.42 -4.45 9.54
CA GLU A 38 -18.90 -4.30 10.91
C GLU A 38 -17.53 -4.95 11.12
N THR A 39 -17.03 -5.67 10.11
CA THR A 39 -15.71 -6.28 10.12
C THR A 39 -14.61 -5.20 10.08
N LEU A 40 -13.36 -5.56 10.46
CA LEU A 40 -12.21 -4.67 10.33
C LEU A 40 -12.04 -4.20 8.87
N SER A 41 -12.19 -5.12 7.91
CA SER A 41 -12.16 -4.78 6.48
C SER A 41 -13.31 -3.87 6.06
N GLY A 42 -14.51 -4.09 6.60
CA GLY A 42 -15.68 -3.24 6.36
C GLY A 42 -15.44 -1.80 6.81
N ARG A 43 -14.86 -1.61 8.00
CA ARG A 43 -14.52 -0.28 8.52
C ARG A 43 -13.45 0.44 7.69
N LEU A 44 -12.41 -0.29 7.26
CA LEU A 44 -11.40 0.25 6.34
C LEU A 44 -12.00 0.59 4.97
N ALA A 45 -12.93 -0.23 4.47
CA ALA A 45 -13.62 0.00 3.21
C ALA A 45 -14.52 1.24 3.27
N ALA A 46 -15.31 1.38 4.34
CA ALA A 46 -16.16 2.55 4.56
C ALA A 46 -15.34 3.86 4.63
N PHE A 47 -14.23 3.83 5.41
CA PHE A 47 -13.29 4.94 5.45
C PHE A 47 -12.75 5.27 4.05
N THR A 48 -12.25 4.28 3.33
CA THR A 48 -11.63 4.45 2.01
C THR A 48 -12.62 4.98 0.97
N ALA A 49 -13.82 4.38 0.91
CA ALA A 49 -14.86 4.81 -0.02
C ALA A 49 -15.34 6.23 0.29
N GLY A 50 -15.55 6.55 1.57
CA GLY A 50 -16.03 7.86 2.01
C GLY A 50 -15.01 9.00 1.96
N LEU A 51 -13.70 8.70 1.85
CA LEU A 51 -12.65 9.71 1.83
C LEU A 51 -12.77 10.61 0.60
N THR A 52 -12.74 11.94 0.78
CA THR A 52 -12.75 12.90 -0.31
C THR A 52 -11.59 13.88 -0.17
N TYR A 53 -11.13 14.45 -1.28
CA TYR A 53 -10.11 15.50 -1.24
C TYR A 53 -10.53 16.70 -0.37
N LYS A 54 -11.84 17.05 -0.38
CA LYS A 54 -12.37 18.17 0.40
C LYS A 54 -12.34 17.92 1.91
N SER A 55 -12.37 16.66 2.34
CA SER A 55 -12.30 16.29 3.76
C SER A 55 -10.88 16.23 4.29
N LEU A 56 -9.85 16.36 3.43
CA LEU A 56 -8.44 16.31 3.84
C LEU A 56 -7.99 17.68 4.38
N PRO A 57 -7.36 17.72 5.57
CA PRO A 57 -6.68 18.91 6.04
C PRO A 57 -5.54 19.33 5.10
N PRO A 58 -5.23 20.63 4.98
CA PRO A 58 -4.15 21.12 4.13
C PRO A 58 -2.79 20.45 4.39
N GLU A 59 -2.47 20.19 5.65
CA GLU A 59 -1.24 19.53 6.07
C GLU A 59 -1.15 18.08 5.58
N VAL A 60 -2.26 17.35 5.54
CA VAL A 60 -2.33 15.97 5.01
C VAL A 60 -2.12 15.99 3.49
N VAL A 61 -2.73 16.94 2.80
CA VAL A 61 -2.52 17.13 1.35
C VAL A 61 -1.06 17.43 1.05
N GLN A 62 -0.44 18.32 1.83
CA GLN A 62 0.98 18.66 1.66
C GLN A 62 1.89 17.45 1.94
N LYS A 63 1.57 16.67 2.99
CA LYS A 63 2.33 15.46 3.30
C LYS A 63 2.21 14.40 2.19
N ALA A 64 1.02 14.18 1.65
CA ALA A 64 0.84 13.25 0.52
C ALA A 64 1.66 13.67 -0.72
N LYS A 65 1.78 14.97 -0.99
CA LYS A 65 2.67 15.48 -2.05
C LYS A 65 4.14 15.22 -1.76
N GLN A 66 4.58 15.38 -0.51
CA GLN A 66 5.95 15.08 -0.09
C GLN A 66 6.26 13.59 -0.25
N CYS A 67 5.36 12.70 0.19
CA CYS A 67 5.50 11.25 -0.02
C CYS A 67 5.58 10.90 -1.51
N LEU A 68 4.75 11.54 -2.35
CA LEU A 68 4.82 11.35 -3.81
C LEU A 68 6.19 11.75 -4.37
N MET A 69 6.73 12.91 -3.97
CA MET A 69 8.05 13.38 -4.40
C MET A 69 9.17 12.45 -3.92
N ASP A 70 9.09 12.00 -2.67
CA ASP A 70 10.05 11.11 -2.04
C ASP A 70 10.19 9.79 -2.82
N ILE A 71 9.06 9.13 -3.07
CA ILE A 71 9.03 7.85 -3.79
C ILE A 71 9.42 8.01 -5.26
N LEU A 72 9.06 9.10 -5.93
CA LEU A 72 9.54 9.39 -7.27
C LEU A 72 11.05 9.58 -7.29
N GLY A 73 11.60 10.32 -6.32
CA GLY A 73 13.04 10.52 -6.16
C GLY A 73 13.78 9.20 -5.93
N ALA A 74 13.29 8.37 -4.99
CA ALA A 74 13.84 7.04 -4.72
C ALA A 74 13.79 6.13 -5.97
N GLY A 75 12.67 6.14 -6.70
CA GLY A 75 12.51 5.36 -7.93
C GLY A 75 13.43 5.80 -9.07
N LEU A 76 13.63 7.11 -9.24
CA LEU A 76 14.58 7.65 -10.21
C LEU A 76 16.01 7.25 -9.86
N ALA A 77 16.40 7.40 -8.60
CA ALA A 77 17.72 7.02 -8.11
C ALA A 77 17.96 5.51 -8.26
N GLY A 78 16.98 4.67 -7.88
CA GLY A 78 17.05 3.20 -7.96
C GLY A 78 16.94 2.62 -9.37
N SER A 79 16.61 3.43 -10.38
CA SER A 79 16.25 2.97 -11.74
C SER A 79 17.36 2.26 -12.52
N LYS A 80 18.62 2.37 -12.06
CA LYS A 80 19.82 1.76 -12.70
C LYS A 80 20.35 0.54 -11.94
N THR A 81 19.75 0.16 -10.82
CA THR A 81 20.17 -1.03 -10.07
C THR A 81 19.86 -2.31 -10.85
N PRO A 82 20.58 -3.40 -10.58
CA PRO A 82 20.39 -4.68 -11.31
C PRO A 82 18.96 -5.19 -11.26
N GLU A 83 18.28 -5.13 -10.10
CA GLU A 83 16.89 -5.52 -9.90
C GLU A 83 15.92 -4.63 -10.67
N ALA A 84 16.16 -3.31 -10.70
CA ALA A 84 15.36 -2.37 -11.47
C ALA A 84 15.48 -2.65 -12.99
N LEU A 85 16.68 -2.90 -13.49
CA LEU A 85 16.91 -3.25 -14.89
C LEU A 85 16.25 -4.58 -15.25
N ALA A 86 16.32 -5.59 -14.38
CA ALA A 86 15.65 -6.87 -14.58
C ALA A 86 14.12 -6.69 -14.62
N ALA A 87 13.55 -5.93 -13.69
CA ALA A 87 12.12 -5.64 -13.66
C ALA A 87 11.63 -4.87 -14.89
N LYS A 88 12.41 -3.88 -15.36
CA LYS A 88 12.10 -3.12 -16.58
C LYS A 88 12.09 -4.02 -17.82
N ARG A 89 13.12 -4.85 -18.02
CA ARG A 89 13.17 -5.79 -19.14
C ARG A 89 11.97 -6.76 -19.11
N LEU A 90 11.63 -7.28 -17.93
CA LEU A 90 10.49 -8.17 -17.77
C LEU A 90 9.17 -7.46 -18.12
N ALA A 91 8.95 -6.26 -17.57
CA ALA A 91 7.76 -5.47 -17.84
C ALA A 91 7.58 -5.18 -19.34
N GLN A 92 8.65 -4.78 -20.04
CA GLN A 92 8.63 -4.55 -21.47
C GLN A 92 8.35 -5.83 -22.28
N LYS A 93 8.91 -6.98 -21.86
CA LYS A 93 8.71 -8.27 -22.53
C LYS A 93 7.30 -8.81 -22.38
N LEU A 94 6.68 -8.65 -21.19
CA LEU A 94 5.35 -9.19 -20.90
C LEU A 94 4.23 -8.28 -21.40
N SER A 95 4.48 -6.98 -21.47
CA SER A 95 3.43 -6.01 -21.79
C SER A 95 3.11 -5.96 -23.28
N GLN A 96 1.81 -6.08 -23.57
CA GLN A 96 1.24 -5.83 -24.89
C GLN A 96 0.50 -4.47 -24.94
N LYS A 97 0.40 -3.77 -23.83
CA LYS A 97 -0.36 -2.52 -23.67
C LYS A 97 0.56 -1.35 -23.35
N LYS A 98 0.13 -0.14 -23.72
CA LYS A 98 0.86 1.12 -23.48
C LYS A 98 0.00 2.03 -22.57
N GLU A 99 -0.24 1.60 -21.34
CA GLU A 99 -1.19 2.23 -20.43
C GLU A 99 -0.51 3.14 -19.39
N ALA A 100 0.67 2.75 -18.89
CA ALA A 100 1.34 3.42 -17.78
C ALA A 100 2.85 3.55 -18.01
N THR A 101 3.44 4.60 -17.48
CA THR A 101 4.85 4.94 -17.65
C THR A 101 5.74 4.07 -16.75
N LEU A 102 6.77 3.48 -17.32
CA LEU A 102 7.93 3.00 -16.57
C LEU A 102 8.84 4.18 -16.25
N LEU A 103 9.19 4.36 -14.98
CA LEU A 103 10.15 5.40 -14.59
C LEU A 103 11.44 5.28 -15.40
N THR A 104 11.91 6.40 -15.93
CA THR A 104 13.13 6.51 -16.77
C THR A 104 13.10 5.76 -18.12
N ALA A 105 11.99 5.17 -18.54
CA ALA A 105 11.82 4.60 -19.85
C ALA A 105 11.03 5.53 -20.78
N LYS A 106 11.27 5.40 -22.11
CA LYS A 106 10.48 6.13 -23.11
C LYS A 106 9.14 5.46 -23.40
N GLU A 107 9.11 4.14 -23.30
CA GLU A 107 7.92 3.36 -23.60
C GLU A 107 7.03 3.22 -22.37
N LYS A 108 5.73 3.17 -22.63
CA LYS A 108 4.71 2.74 -21.66
C LYS A 108 4.52 1.23 -21.73
N VAL A 109 4.06 0.67 -20.63
CA VAL A 109 3.69 -0.76 -20.49
C VAL A 109 2.29 -0.88 -19.91
N GLY A 110 1.79 -2.09 -19.72
CA GLY A 110 0.54 -2.31 -19.01
C GLY A 110 0.60 -1.84 -17.55
N VAL A 111 -0.54 -1.52 -16.99
CA VAL A 111 -0.65 -0.92 -15.65
C VAL A 111 -0.06 -1.82 -14.55
N LEU A 112 -0.24 -3.14 -14.66
CA LEU A 112 0.27 -4.09 -13.66
C LEU A 112 1.79 -4.24 -13.74
N GLU A 113 2.34 -4.24 -14.96
CA GLU A 113 3.77 -4.31 -15.21
C GLU A 113 4.47 -3.01 -14.78
N ALA A 114 3.85 -1.85 -15.03
CA ALA A 114 4.37 -0.57 -14.56
C ALA A 114 4.42 -0.51 -13.03
N ALA A 115 3.34 -0.90 -12.35
CA ALA A 115 3.26 -0.91 -10.89
C ALA A 115 4.35 -1.83 -10.28
N LEU A 116 4.50 -3.04 -10.82
CA LEU A 116 5.54 -3.98 -10.39
C LEU A 116 6.94 -3.38 -10.52
N ALA A 117 7.30 -2.93 -11.72
CA ALA A 117 8.66 -2.46 -12.00
C ALA A 117 8.98 -1.15 -11.27
N ASN A 118 8.04 -0.20 -11.23
CA ASN A 118 8.22 1.06 -10.52
C ASN A 118 8.32 0.85 -8.99
N GLY A 119 7.55 -0.09 -8.42
CA GLY A 119 7.65 -0.45 -7.01
C GLY A 119 9.02 -1.06 -6.66
N ILE A 120 9.55 -1.95 -7.50
CA ILE A 120 10.90 -2.50 -7.35
C ILE A 120 11.94 -1.37 -7.40
N MET A 121 11.86 -0.48 -8.40
CA MET A 121 12.78 0.66 -8.53
C MET A 121 12.74 1.58 -7.32
N SER A 122 11.57 1.85 -6.79
CA SER A 122 11.40 2.79 -5.67
C SER A 122 11.97 2.25 -4.36
N HIS A 123 12.08 0.92 -4.19
CA HIS A 123 12.61 0.28 -2.99
C HIS A 123 14.08 -0.19 -3.12
N ALA A 124 14.68 0.00 -4.30
CA ALA A 124 15.99 -0.56 -4.62
C ALA A 124 17.15 -0.02 -3.78
N LEU A 125 17.10 1.23 -3.35
CA LEU A 125 18.17 1.88 -2.57
C LEU A 125 17.79 2.14 -1.11
N GLU A 126 16.60 1.75 -0.67
CA GLU A 126 16.09 1.99 0.70
C GLU A 126 16.16 3.46 1.14
N LEU A 127 15.93 4.38 0.19
CA LEU A 127 15.83 5.82 0.43
C LEU A 127 14.38 6.26 0.64
N ASP A 128 13.45 5.34 0.43
CA ASP A 128 12.00 5.51 0.54
C ASP A 128 11.53 5.64 1.99
N ASP A 129 10.34 6.19 2.14
CA ASP A 129 9.70 6.46 3.42
C ASP A 129 9.48 5.21 4.28
N GLY A 130 9.29 5.41 5.59
CA GLY A 130 9.01 4.34 6.53
C GLY A 130 7.90 4.70 7.51
N ASN A 131 7.14 3.70 7.95
CA ASN A 131 6.14 3.80 9.02
C ASN A 131 6.57 2.93 10.21
N ARG A 132 6.96 3.57 11.32
CA ARG A 132 7.47 2.88 12.50
C ARG A 132 6.42 2.04 13.24
N TYR A 133 5.15 2.41 13.18
CA TYR A 133 4.07 1.66 13.84
C TYR A 133 3.68 0.40 13.06
N ALA A 134 3.70 0.52 11.73
CA ALA A 134 3.48 -0.62 10.84
C ALA A 134 4.76 -1.41 10.56
N MET A 135 5.94 -0.89 10.94
CA MET A 135 7.26 -1.51 10.72
C MET A 135 7.51 -1.88 9.25
N GLY A 136 7.29 -0.93 8.34
CA GLY A 136 7.45 -1.14 6.90
C GLY A 136 7.33 0.16 6.10
N HIS A 137 7.37 0.04 4.77
CA HIS A 137 7.50 1.13 3.82
C HIS A 137 6.21 1.27 2.98
N PRO A 138 5.30 2.21 3.31
CA PRO A 138 4.01 2.35 2.63
C PRO A 138 4.14 2.84 1.19
N GLY A 139 5.04 3.82 0.96
CA GLY A 139 5.10 4.56 -0.29
C GLY A 139 5.40 3.70 -1.49
N VAL A 140 6.32 2.74 -1.35
CA VAL A 140 6.79 1.90 -2.47
C VAL A 140 5.76 0.89 -2.99
N GLY A 141 4.74 0.58 -2.19
CA GLY A 141 3.57 -0.19 -2.63
C GLY A 141 2.46 0.70 -3.16
N VAL A 142 2.16 1.78 -2.45
CA VAL A 142 1.01 2.65 -2.74
C VAL A 142 1.25 3.55 -3.95
N ILE A 143 2.35 4.30 -3.99
CA ILE A 143 2.57 5.34 -5.00
C ILE A 143 2.77 4.77 -6.40
N PRO A 144 3.57 3.71 -6.64
CA PRO A 144 3.64 3.06 -7.95
C PRO A 144 2.30 2.53 -8.44
N ALA A 145 1.48 1.96 -7.54
CA ALA A 145 0.13 1.50 -7.88
C ALA A 145 -0.78 2.68 -8.28
N VAL A 146 -0.77 3.75 -7.47
CA VAL A 146 -1.57 4.95 -7.72
C VAL A 146 -1.19 5.62 -9.03
N LEU A 147 0.10 5.82 -9.29
CA LEU A 147 0.55 6.51 -10.51
C LEU A 147 0.24 5.72 -11.77
N ALA A 148 0.54 4.40 -11.77
CA ALA A 148 0.25 3.55 -12.92
C ALA A 148 -1.25 3.51 -13.25
N LEU A 149 -2.09 3.35 -12.23
CA LEU A 149 -3.53 3.32 -12.41
C LEU A 149 -4.11 4.70 -12.76
N ALA A 150 -3.64 5.77 -12.12
CA ALA A 150 -4.07 7.13 -12.38
C ALA A 150 -3.80 7.57 -13.83
N GLU A 151 -2.65 7.16 -14.38
CA GLU A 151 -2.31 7.43 -15.78
C GLU A 151 -3.30 6.74 -16.73
N LYS A 152 -3.57 5.45 -16.53
CA LYS A 152 -4.54 4.68 -17.30
C LYS A 152 -5.95 5.26 -17.21
N GLU A 153 -6.41 5.56 -16.01
CA GLU A 153 -7.78 6.08 -15.74
C GLU A 153 -7.89 7.59 -15.99
N LYS A 154 -6.81 8.27 -16.39
CA LYS A 154 -6.74 9.73 -16.57
C LYS A 154 -7.26 10.49 -15.34
N ALA A 155 -6.87 10.03 -14.15
CA ALA A 155 -7.33 10.58 -12.89
C ALA A 155 -6.79 11.99 -12.65
N LYS A 156 -7.58 12.81 -11.95
CA LYS A 156 -7.17 14.17 -11.59
C LYS A 156 -6.21 14.13 -10.39
N GLY A 157 -5.34 15.14 -10.25
CA GLY A 157 -4.39 15.22 -9.13
C GLY A 157 -5.04 15.16 -7.75
N LYS A 158 -6.27 15.67 -7.58
CA LYS A 158 -7.05 15.55 -6.33
C LYS A 158 -7.44 14.11 -6.02
N ASP A 159 -7.76 13.31 -7.04
CA ASP A 159 -8.09 11.90 -6.88
C ASP A 159 -6.83 11.11 -6.53
N VAL A 160 -5.69 11.43 -7.15
CA VAL A 160 -4.37 10.88 -6.82
C VAL A 160 -4.01 11.10 -5.36
N ILE A 161 -4.13 12.33 -4.85
CA ILE A 161 -3.84 12.65 -3.44
C ILE A 161 -4.77 11.87 -2.50
N SER A 162 -6.07 11.81 -2.79
CA SER A 162 -7.02 11.04 -1.96
C SER A 162 -6.69 9.54 -1.94
N ALA A 163 -6.27 8.99 -3.07
CA ALA A 163 -5.85 7.58 -3.17
C ALA A 163 -4.57 7.30 -2.40
N ILE A 164 -3.57 8.18 -2.47
CA ILE A 164 -2.35 8.08 -1.66
C ILE A 164 -2.71 8.06 -0.18
N VAL A 165 -3.51 9.00 0.30
CA VAL A 165 -3.91 9.06 1.71
C VAL A 165 -4.64 7.79 2.13
N ALA A 166 -5.59 7.30 1.32
CA ALA A 166 -6.32 6.06 1.61
C ALA A 166 -5.37 4.85 1.75
N GLY A 167 -4.41 4.71 0.83
CA GLY A 167 -3.42 3.64 0.89
C GLY A 167 -2.52 3.71 2.12
N TYR A 168 -2.00 4.89 2.43
CA TYR A 168 -1.14 5.08 3.60
C TYR A 168 -1.86 4.80 4.92
N GLU A 169 -3.12 5.23 5.05
CA GLU A 169 -3.94 4.95 6.23
C GLU A 169 -4.19 3.44 6.39
N VAL A 170 -4.55 2.76 5.31
CA VAL A 170 -4.76 1.30 5.36
C VAL A 170 -3.46 0.57 5.69
N PHE A 171 -2.31 0.98 5.11
CA PHE A 171 -1.00 0.41 5.46
C PHE A 171 -0.70 0.54 6.95
N GLY A 172 -0.82 1.78 7.46
CA GLY A 172 -0.50 2.10 8.84
C GLY A 172 -1.35 1.32 9.83
N ARG A 173 -2.64 1.21 9.56
CA ARG A 173 -3.62 0.53 10.42
C ARG A 173 -3.46 -0.99 10.39
N VAL A 174 -3.42 -1.60 9.20
CA VAL A 174 -3.24 -3.05 9.07
C VAL A 174 -1.88 -3.47 9.66
N GLY A 175 -0.82 -2.71 9.39
CA GLY A 175 0.49 -2.99 9.96
C GLY A 175 0.54 -2.82 11.48
N ALA A 176 0.01 -1.72 12.01
CA ALA A 176 0.01 -1.47 13.45
C ALA A 176 -0.82 -2.51 14.24
N GLY A 177 -1.89 -3.03 13.63
CA GLY A 177 -2.73 -4.07 14.23
C GLY A 177 -1.99 -5.39 14.47
N GLY A 178 -1.05 -5.78 13.59
CA GLY A 178 -0.31 -7.04 13.70
C GLY A 178 1.11 -6.92 14.26
N ASN A 179 1.71 -5.73 14.25
CA ASN A 179 3.09 -5.55 14.69
C ASN A 179 3.20 -5.22 16.18
N PRO A 180 4.30 -5.68 16.84
CA PRO A 180 5.50 -6.29 16.23
C PRO A 180 5.42 -7.79 15.94
N SER A 181 4.35 -8.50 16.31
CA SER A 181 4.27 -9.95 16.19
C SER A 181 4.43 -10.43 14.74
N HIS A 182 3.76 -9.77 13.79
CA HIS A 182 3.86 -10.05 12.37
C HIS A 182 5.32 -9.96 11.84
N PHE A 183 6.02 -8.87 12.19
CA PHE A 183 7.43 -8.67 11.84
C PHE A 183 8.33 -9.76 12.47
N ASN A 184 8.13 -10.06 13.75
CA ASN A 184 8.93 -11.03 14.48
C ASN A 184 8.78 -12.47 13.95
N ARG A 185 7.65 -12.79 13.32
CA ARG A 185 7.46 -14.06 12.61
C ARG A 185 8.16 -14.13 11.26
N GLY A 186 8.88 -13.09 10.85
CA GLY A 186 9.65 -13.07 9.63
C GLY A 186 8.88 -12.60 8.39
N PHE A 187 7.74 -11.93 8.56
CA PHE A 187 6.99 -11.37 7.44
C PHE A 187 7.40 -9.92 7.16
N HIS A 188 7.67 -9.60 5.89
CA HIS A 188 8.01 -8.26 5.45
C HIS A 188 6.75 -7.43 5.25
N THR A 189 6.46 -6.56 6.21
CA THR A 189 5.24 -5.73 6.26
C THR A 189 5.03 -4.90 4.99
N THR A 190 6.11 -4.43 4.36
CA THR A 190 6.05 -3.70 3.07
C THR A 190 5.32 -4.51 1.99
N GLY A 191 5.57 -5.82 1.91
CA GLY A 191 4.88 -6.70 0.97
C GLY A 191 3.47 -7.05 1.41
N THR A 192 3.34 -7.52 2.64
CA THR A 192 2.08 -8.06 3.16
C THR A 192 1.02 -6.97 3.36
N CYS A 193 1.28 -5.97 4.21
CA CYS A 193 0.35 -4.86 4.45
C CYS A 193 0.28 -3.90 3.25
N GLY A 194 1.37 -3.78 2.47
CA GLY A 194 1.40 -2.99 1.24
C GLY A 194 0.39 -3.47 0.20
N THR A 195 0.10 -4.78 0.15
CA THR A 195 -0.93 -5.32 -0.76
C THR A 195 -2.33 -4.79 -0.42
N PHE A 196 -2.71 -4.76 0.85
CA PHE A 196 -3.97 -4.14 1.29
C PHE A 196 -4.00 -2.64 0.99
N ALA A 197 -2.88 -1.95 1.27
CA ALA A 197 -2.75 -0.52 1.05
C ALA A 197 -2.89 -0.14 -0.43
N ALA A 198 -2.22 -0.87 -1.31
CA ALA A 198 -2.32 -0.67 -2.75
C ALA A 198 -3.73 -1.00 -3.28
N ALA A 199 -4.42 -2.02 -2.71
CA ALA A 199 -5.80 -2.34 -3.06
C ALA A 199 -6.76 -1.23 -2.65
N ALA A 200 -6.61 -0.67 -1.46
CA ALA A 200 -7.40 0.47 -1.01
C ALA A 200 -7.19 1.71 -1.89
N ALA A 201 -5.93 2.03 -2.21
CA ALA A 201 -5.59 3.16 -3.07
C ALA A 201 -6.12 2.99 -4.49
N ALA A 202 -5.96 1.79 -5.09
CA ALA A 202 -6.49 1.46 -6.40
C ALA A 202 -8.02 1.47 -6.43
N GLY A 203 -8.65 0.87 -5.42
CA GLY A 203 -10.11 0.88 -5.28
C GLY A 203 -10.66 2.30 -5.14
N LYS A 204 -9.93 3.20 -4.45
CA LYS A 204 -10.29 4.61 -4.36
C LYS A 204 -10.27 5.31 -5.71
N LEU A 205 -9.22 5.10 -6.53
CA LEU A 205 -9.15 5.64 -7.89
C LEU A 205 -10.24 5.08 -8.81
N LEU A 206 -10.55 3.78 -8.67
CA LEU A 206 -11.61 3.12 -9.43
C LEU A 206 -13.02 3.44 -8.92
N ARG A 207 -13.13 4.23 -7.83
CA ARG A 207 -14.41 4.63 -7.20
C ARG A 207 -15.24 3.43 -6.79
N LEU A 208 -14.61 2.40 -6.23
CA LEU A 208 -15.33 1.26 -5.70
C LEU A 208 -16.25 1.70 -4.57
N ASP A 209 -17.48 1.20 -4.55
CA ASP A 209 -18.37 1.30 -3.41
C ASP A 209 -17.87 0.45 -2.23
N GLU A 210 -18.46 0.60 -1.07
CA GLU A 210 -18.02 -0.11 0.14
C GLU A 210 -18.03 -1.65 -0.02
N PRO A 211 -19.07 -2.31 -0.58
CA PRO A 211 -19.07 -3.75 -0.77
C PRO A 211 -17.95 -4.26 -1.69
N LYS A 212 -17.67 -3.53 -2.77
CA LYS A 212 -16.57 -3.86 -3.68
C LYS A 212 -15.21 -3.57 -3.04
N MET A 213 -15.11 -2.52 -2.23
CA MET A 213 -13.89 -2.22 -1.48
C MET A 213 -13.59 -3.31 -0.43
N VAL A 214 -14.58 -3.81 0.29
CA VAL A 214 -14.45 -4.99 1.17
C VAL A 214 -13.91 -6.18 0.39
N SER A 215 -14.48 -6.44 -0.78
CA SER A 215 -14.01 -7.54 -1.65
C SER A 215 -12.56 -7.32 -2.12
N ALA A 216 -12.19 -6.10 -2.50
CA ALA A 216 -10.82 -5.77 -2.90
C ALA A 216 -9.81 -6.02 -1.77
N LEU A 217 -10.13 -5.62 -0.53
CA LEU A 217 -9.30 -5.88 0.65
C LEU A 217 -9.22 -7.39 0.95
N GLY A 218 -10.33 -8.11 0.82
CA GLY A 218 -10.37 -9.56 1.02
C GLY A 218 -9.51 -10.32 0.00
N ILE A 219 -9.56 -9.93 -1.28
CA ILE A 219 -8.71 -10.48 -2.35
C ILE A 219 -7.24 -10.12 -2.10
N ALA A 220 -6.96 -8.90 -1.65
CA ALA A 220 -5.61 -8.45 -1.34
C ALA A 220 -4.98 -9.29 -0.22
N GLY A 221 -5.72 -9.60 0.84
CA GLY A 221 -5.23 -10.44 1.93
C GLY A 221 -4.85 -11.85 1.48
N SER A 222 -5.59 -12.43 0.52
CA SER A 222 -5.26 -13.73 -0.07
C SER A 222 -4.00 -13.72 -0.96
N GLN A 223 -3.53 -12.53 -1.35
CA GLN A 223 -2.32 -12.33 -2.16
C GLN A 223 -1.17 -11.73 -1.36
N ALA A 224 -1.38 -11.41 -0.09
CA ALA A 224 -0.38 -10.82 0.79
C ALA A 224 0.80 -11.78 0.99
N ALA A 225 2.01 -11.35 0.65
CA ALA A 225 3.22 -12.17 0.75
C ALA A 225 4.46 -11.30 0.98
N GLY A 226 5.52 -11.95 1.46
CA GLY A 226 6.83 -11.35 1.68
C GLY A 226 7.49 -11.92 2.94
N LEU A 227 8.67 -12.47 2.81
CA LEU A 227 9.43 -13.07 3.89
C LEU A 227 10.77 -12.36 4.06
N PHE A 228 11.26 -12.25 5.30
CA PHE A 228 12.59 -11.71 5.60
C PHE A 228 13.75 -12.65 5.26
N ALA A 229 13.47 -13.80 4.65
CA ALA A 229 14.51 -14.75 4.25
C ALA A 229 15.62 -14.13 3.38
N PHE A 230 15.33 -13.05 2.66
CA PHE A 230 16.32 -12.29 1.89
C PHE A 230 17.48 -11.73 2.73
N LEU A 231 17.31 -11.59 4.03
CA LEU A 231 18.37 -11.13 4.94
C LEU A 231 19.48 -12.17 5.13
N ALA A 232 19.20 -13.46 4.90
CA ALA A 232 20.15 -14.53 5.10
C ALA A 232 21.31 -14.48 4.09
N ASP A 233 21.06 -14.02 2.87
CA ASP A 233 22.00 -14.02 1.75
C ASP A 233 22.02 -12.71 0.94
N GLY A 234 21.29 -11.69 1.36
CA GLY A 234 21.31 -10.37 0.76
C GLY A 234 20.72 -10.32 -0.66
N THR A 235 19.67 -11.10 -0.93
CA THR A 235 19.07 -11.19 -2.26
C THR A 235 18.18 -10.00 -2.62
N MET A 236 17.96 -9.81 -3.93
CA MET A 236 17.10 -8.77 -4.49
C MET A 236 15.61 -8.95 -4.17
N THR A 237 15.21 -10.07 -3.55
CA THR A 237 13.82 -10.45 -3.29
C THR A 237 13.10 -9.43 -2.40
N LYS A 238 13.82 -8.68 -1.57
CA LYS A 238 13.26 -7.59 -0.77
C LYS A 238 12.49 -6.59 -1.63
N THR A 239 13.09 -6.11 -2.71
CA THR A 239 12.50 -5.09 -3.58
C THR A 239 11.30 -5.61 -4.36
N LEU A 240 11.29 -6.92 -4.68
CA LEU A 240 10.16 -7.58 -5.31
C LEU A 240 8.89 -7.44 -4.46
N HIS A 241 8.98 -7.49 -3.13
CA HIS A 241 7.81 -7.40 -2.27
C HIS A 241 7.05 -6.08 -2.46
N ALA A 242 7.76 -4.95 -2.59
CA ALA A 242 7.16 -3.64 -2.88
C ALA A 242 6.43 -3.62 -4.22
N GLY A 243 7.09 -4.10 -5.28
CA GLY A 243 6.49 -4.19 -6.61
C GLY A 243 5.29 -5.13 -6.66
N LYS A 244 5.37 -6.28 -5.99
CA LYS A 244 4.25 -7.24 -5.92
C LYS A 244 3.08 -6.68 -5.13
N ALA A 245 3.33 -5.95 -4.04
CA ALA A 245 2.28 -5.27 -3.30
C ALA A 245 1.51 -4.28 -4.19
N ALA A 246 2.22 -3.45 -4.96
CA ALA A 246 1.62 -2.52 -5.91
C ALA A 246 0.80 -3.24 -6.99
N GLN A 247 1.36 -4.27 -7.62
CA GLN A 247 0.73 -5.06 -8.67
C GLN A 247 -0.52 -5.80 -8.16
N ASN A 248 -0.39 -6.53 -7.05
CA ASN A 248 -1.45 -7.34 -6.47
C ASN A 248 -2.61 -6.46 -5.93
N GLY A 249 -2.29 -5.26 -5.40
CA GLY A 249 -3.31 -4.32 -4.98
C GLY A 249 -4.19 -3.84 -6.13
N ILE A 250 -3.59 -3.46 -7.27
CA ILE A 250 -4.35 -3.08 -8.47
C ILE A 250 -5.18 -4.26 -8.98
N LEU A 251 -4.59 -5.46 -9.05
CA LEU A 251 -5.30 -6.66 -9.48
C LEU A 251 -6.51 -6.96 -8.59
N SER A 252 -6.36 -6.82 -7.27
CA SER A 252 -7.45 -7.00 -6.30
C SER A 252 -8.59 -6.02 -6.54
N ALA A 253 -8.27 -4.74 -6.78
CA ALA A 253 -9.26 -3.71 -7.05
C ALA A 253 -9.98 -3.94 -8.39
N TYR A 254 -9.28 -4.40 -9.43
CA TYR A 254 -9.89 -4.73 -10.71
C TYR A 254 -10.83 -5.94 -10.59
N LEU A 255 -10.41 -7.02 -9.94
CA LEU A 255 -11.24 -8.19 -9.71
C LEU A 255 -12.53 -7.80 -8.97
N ALA A 256 -12.41 -7.00 -7.91
CA ALA A 256 -13.58 -6.52 -7.17
C ALA A 256 -14.49 -5.62 -8.02
N LYS A 257 -13.93 -4.79 -8.90
CA LYS A 257 -14.69 -3.96 -9.85
C LYS A 257 -15.55 -4.82 -10.76
N GLU A 258 -15.01 -5.94 -11.25
CA GLU A 258 -15.69 -6.91 -12.09
C GLU A 258 -16.65 -7.83 -11.33
N GLY A 259 -16.79 -7.66 -10.00
CA GLY A 259 -17.73 -8.43 -9.18
C GLY A 259 -17.14 -9.68 -8.54
N PHE A 260 -15.82 -9.90 -8.63
CA PHE A 260 -15.17 -10.99 -7.89
C PHE A 260 -15.22 -10.68 -6.39
N THR A 261 -15.67 -11.65 -5.58
CA THR A 261 -15.85 -11.46 -4.15
C THR A 261 -14.61 -11.89 -3.35
N GLY A 262 -14.29 -11.12 -2.31
CA GLY A 262 -13.28 -11.47 -1.31
C GLY A 262 -13.89 -11.62 0.08
N PRO A 263 -13.22 -12.35 0.99
CA PRO A 263 -13.72 -12.56 2.35
C PRO A 263 -13.75 -11.25 3.15
N ALA A 264 -14.91 -10.91 3.73
CA ALA A 264 -15.08 -9.71 4.53
C ALA A 264 -14.33 -9.76 5.86
N TYR A 265 -14.08 -10.95 6.39
CA TYR A 265 -13.37 -11.20 7.64
C TYR A 265 -11.87 -11.50 7.43
N ILE A 266 -11.30 -11.08 6.28
CA ILE A 266 -9.91 -11.41 5.90
C ILE A 266 -8.87 -11.05 6.96
N LEU A 267 -9.09 -10.02 7.77
CA LEU A 267 -8.14 -9.57 8.78
C LEU A 267 -8.27 -10.37 10.08
N GLU A 268 -9.49 -10.55 10.60
CA GLU A 268 -9.76 -11.05 11.96
C GLU A 268 -10.23 -12.51 12.06
N ASP A 269 -10.58 -13.16 10.97
CA ASP A 269 -11.04 -14.56 10.97
C ASP A 269 -9.96 -15.50 11.55
N GLU A 270 -10.39 -16.64 12.09
CA GLU A 270 -9.48 -17.69 12.62
C GLU A 270 -8.50 -18.21 11.56
N ARG A 271 -8.85 -18.12 10.28
CA ARG A 271 -8.02 -18.47 9.11
C ARG A 271 -7.63 -17.22 8.32
N GLY A 272 -7.82 -16.03 8.91
CA GLY A 272 -7.54 -14.73 8.31
C GLY A 272 -6.09 -14.30 8.48
N PHE A 273 -5.81 -13.10 7.99
CA PHE A 273 -4.47 -12.56 7.88
C PHE A 273 -3.73 -12.52 9.23
N TYR A 274 -4.34 -11.96 10.28
CA TYR A 274 -3.65 -11.84 11.56
C TYR A 274 -3.36 -13.18 12.21
N ARG A 275 -4.32 -14.12 12.16
CA ARG A 275 -4.12 -15.46 12.74
C ARG A 275 -3.09 -16.29 11.99
N ALA A 276 -2.99 -16.11 10.67
CA ALA A 276 -2.00 -16.80 9.86
C ALA A 276 -0.59 -16.19 10.00
N PHE A 277 -0.49 -14.86 10.13
CA PHE A 277 0.77 -14.12 10.00
C PHE A 277 1.27 -13.45 11.27
N ALA A 278 0.54 -13.53 12.39
CA ALA A 278 0.96 -13.00 13.69
C ALA A 278 0.52 -13.92 14.83
N ASP A 279 1.28 -13.96 15.92
CA ASP A 279 0.88 -14.69 17.13
C ASP A 279 -0.14 -13.90 17.94
N THR A 280 -0.04 -12.58 17.90
CA THR A 280 -0.95 -11.62 18.55
C THR A 280 -1.28 -10.49 17.62
N PHE A 281 -2.49 -9.93 17.76
CA PHE A 281 -2.88 -8.72 17.07
C PHE A 281 -3.82 -7.87 17.91
N ASP A 282 -3.87 -6.58 17.60
CA ASP A 282 -4.69 -5.60 18.30
C ASP A 282 -5.71 -4.98 17.31
N PRO A 283 -6.98 -5.40 17.33
CA PRO A 283 -8.01 -4.91 16.42
C PRO A 283 -8.28 -3.40 16.60
N ASP A 284 -8.07 -2.85 17.80
CA ASP A 284 -8.32 -1.44 18.06
C ASP A 284 -7.35 -0.54 17.28
N ARG A 285 -6.12 -0.98 17.05
CA ARG A 285 -5.16 -0.26 16.22
C ARG A 285 -5.53 -0.23 14.73
N VAL A 286 -6.41 -1.11 14.30
CA VAL A 286 -6.89 -1.14 12.91
C VAL A 286 -7.96 -0.08 12.68
N VAL A 287 -8.78 0.20 13.70
CA VAL A 287 -10.02 0.99 13.52
C VAL A 287 -10.04 2.31 14.27
N TYR A 288 -9.05 2.57 15.17
CA TYR A 288 -8.97 3.82 15.97
C TYR A 288 -7.70 4.63 15.71
#